data_c686e2ca6a0984e0a0febe8e7d0183f7
#
_entry.id   c686e2ca6a0984e0a0febe8e7d0183f7
#
_cell.length_a   1.000
_cell.length_b   1.000
_cell.length_c   1.000
_cell.angle_alpha   90.00
_cell.angle_beta   90.00
_cell.angle_gamma   90.00
#
_symmetry.space_group_name_H-M   'P 1'
#
loop_
_entity.id
_entity.type
_entity.pdbx_description
1 polymer ?
#
loop_
_entity_poly.entity_id
_entity_poly.type
_entity_poly.pdbx_seq_one_letter_code
_entity_poly.pdbx_strand_id
1 'polypeptide(L)'
;CVTGVQTCALPIYCYQRYYDDVLILLKTGLRISEFCGLTKHDLDFENHTLNIDHQLLRNQEGYYIETPKTKCGIRKVPMSEEAGKAFQRVLKRKKTGKGIVIDGYRNFLFLNQKGMPMTACYYTSTLRNIVKKYNKYHDEPLPKITPHILRHTFCTRLAQKNMNPKNLQYIMGHSSIMITLNLYAHASQTGANMEMRSLIA
;
A
#
# COMPACT_ATOMS: atom_id res chain seq x y z
N CYS A 1 3.10 -18.80 3.89
CA CYS A 1 1.95 -17.91 4.19
C CYS A 1 2.38 -16.81 5.12
N VAL A 2 2.49 -15.57 4.64
CA VAL A 2 2.75 -14.39 5.50
C VAL A 2 1.42 -13.91 6.10
N THR A 3 0.69 -14.80 6.75
CA THR A 3 -0.57 -14.48 7.43
C THR A 3 -0.37 -13.86 8.83
N GLY A 4 0.88 -13.75 9.29
CA GLY A 4 1.22 -13.32 10.65
C GLY A 4 1.65 -11.87 10.81
N VAL A 5 1.59 -11.02 9.79
CA VAL A 5 1.77 -9.58 10.00
C VAL A 5 0.46 -8.99 10.50
N GLN A 6 0.02 -9.48 11.65
CA GLN A 6 -0.91 -8.72 12.46
C GLN A 6 -0.18 -7.46 12.92
N THR A 7 -0.81 -6.33 12.75
CA THR A 7 -0.35 -4.99 13.13
C THR A 7 0.01 -4.83 14.62
N CYS A 8 -0.14 -5.89 15.42
CA CYS A 8 0.20 -5.95 16.83
C CYS A 8 1.71 -5.99 17.12
N ALA A 9 2.55 -6.20 16.13
CA ALA A 9 3.98 -6.42 16.33
C ALA A 9 4.86 -5.21 15.99
N LEU A 10 4.35 -3.99 16.10
CA LEU A 10 5.21 -2.79 16.07
C LEU A 10 5.45 -2.28 17.53
N PRO A 11 6.12 -3.08 18.40
CA PRO A 11 6.33 -2.68 19.76
C PRO A 11 7.62 -1.94 19.87
N ILE A 12 7.70 -0.75 19.33
CA ILE A 12 8.85 0.07 19.70
C ILE A 12 8.45 1.51 19.42
N TYR A 13 8.32 2.28 20.49
CA TYR A 13 7.90 3.69 20.49
C TYR A 13 8.44 4.55 19.33
N CYS A 14 9.67 4.28 18.89
CA CYS A 14 10.27 5.02 17.77
C CYS A 14 9.70 4.71 16.38
N TYR A 15 9.01 3.57 16.20
CA TYR A 15 8.40 3.17 14.92
C TYR A 15 6.88 3.25 14.92
N GLN A 16 6.25 3.55 16.05
CA GLN A 16 4.80 3.72 16.16
C GLN A 16 4.26 4.75 15.17
N ARG A 17 5.05 5.76 14.84
CA ARG A 17 4.71 6.77 13.83
C ARG A 17 4.47 6.20 12.43
N TYR A 18 5.04 5.03 12.09
CA TYR A 18 4.87 4.36 10.80
C TYR A 18 3.74 3.34 10.78
N TYR A 19 3.05 3.15 11.91
CA TYR A 19 1.97 2.18 12.01
C TYR A 19 0.89 2.41 10.95
N ASP A 20 0.39 3.65 10.84
CA ASP A 20 -0.64 3.99 9.87
C ASP A 20 -0.12 3.91 8.43
N ASP A 21 1.13 4.26 8.19
CA ASP A 21 1.76 4.20 6.88
C ASP A 21 1.80 2.73 6.38
N VAL A 22 2.23 1.81 7.26
CA VAL A 22 2.25 0.37 6.97
C VAL A 22 0.83 -0.19 6.82
N LEU A 23 -0.09 0.23 7.67
CA LEU A 23 -1.49 -0.18 7.60
C LEU A 23 -2.14 0.24 6.27
N ILE A 24 -1.92 1.48 5.85
CA ILE A 24 -2.41 1.99 4.56
C ILE A 24 -1.86 1.15 3.41
N LEU A 25 -0.55 0.90 3.37
CA LEU A 25 0.07 0.06 2.33
C LEU A 25 -0.54 -1.35 2.30
N LEU A 26 -0.79 -1.97 3.47
CA LEU A 26 -1.40 -3.30 3.60
C LEU A 26 -2.87 -3.34 3.22
N LYS A 27 -3.59 -2.21 3.32
CA LYS A 27 -5.05 -2.14 3.08
C LYS A 27 -5.43 -1.53 1.75
N THR A 28 -4.47 -0.96 1.01
CA THR A 28 -4.70 -0.34 -0.30
C THR A 28 -3.92 -0.99 -1.43
N GLY A 29 -2.82 -1.68 -1.12
CA GLY A 29 -1.98 -2.32 -2.12
C GLY A 29 -1.29 -1.35 -3.09
N LEU A 30 -1.15 -0.07 -2.75
CA LEU A 30 -0.51 0.94 -3.59
C LEU A 30 0.95 0.58 -3.90
N ARG A 31 1.45 1.03 -5.06
CA ARG A 31 2.89 1.05 -5.31
C ARG A 31 3.51 2.09 -4.37
N ILE A 32 4.72 1.82 -3.90
CA ILE A 32 5.36 2.71 -2.93
C ILE A 32 5.56 4.13 -3.47
N SER A 33 5.82 4.31 -4.76
CA SER A 33 5.93 5.62 -5.40
C SER A 33 4.59 6.35 -5.49
N GLU A 34 3.49 5.63 -5.76
CA GLU A 34 2.12 6.16 -5.70
C GLU A 34 1.81 6.62 -4.28
N PHE A 35 2.07 5.75 -3.29
CA PHE A 35 1.87 6.06 -1.87
C PHE A 35 2.64 7.31 -1.43
N CYS A 36 3.92 7.43 -1.79
CA CYS A 36 4.73 8.60 -1.47
C CYS A 36 4.22 9.89 -2.12
N GLY A 37 3.58 9.76 -3.29
CA GLY A 37 3.00 10.87 -4.05
C GLY A 37 1.66 11.37 -3.50
N LEU A 38 0.96 10.58 -2.68
CA LEU A 38 -0.38 10.94 -2.22
C LEU A 38 -0.45 12.31 -1.59
N THR A 39 -1.43 13.07 -2.02
CA THR A 39 -1.79 14.39 -1.49
C THR A 39 -3.13 14.34 -0.74
N LYS A 40 -3.49 15.42 -0.05
CA LYS A 40 -4.81 15.51 0.59
C LYS A 40 -5.95 15.46 -0.43
N HIS A 41 -5.72 15.91 -1.66
CA HIS A 41 -6.74 15.99 -2.71
C HIS A 41 -7.09 14.61 -3.30
N ASP A 42 -6.23 13.60 -3.10
CA ASP A 42 -6.46 12.25 -3.60
C ASP A 42 -7.39 11.42 -2.71
N LEU A 43 -7.75 11.96 -1.53
CA LEU A 43 -8.59 11.29 -0.55
C LEU A 43 -10.04 11.74 -0.69
N ASP A 44 -10.90 10.85 -1.11
CA ASP A 44 -12.35 11.04 -1.12
C ASP A 44 -12.97 10.20 0.01
N PHE A 45 -13.23 10.85 1.15
CA PHE A 45 -13.83 10.19 2.31
C PHE A 45 -15.34 9.97 2.18
N GLU A 46 -16.01 10.72 1.33
CA GLU A 46 -17.46 10.58 1.10
C GLU A 46 -17.75 9.32 0.29
N ASN A 47 -16.97 9.12 -0.78
CA ASN A 47 -17.11 7.95 -1.67
C ASN A 47 -16.20 6.79 -1.25
N HIS A 48 -15.45 6.91 -0.16
CA HIS A 48 -14.48 5.92 0.30
C HIS A 48 -13.51 5.47 -0.80
N THR A 49 -12.91 6.43 -1.53
CA THR A 49 -11.97 6.15 -2.61
C THR A 49 -10.68 6.95 -2.53
N LEU A 50 -9.63 6.39 -3.14
CA LEU A 50 -8.34 7.05 -3.37
C LEU A 50 -8.19 7.28 -4.87
N ASN A 51 -7.88 8.50 -5.28
CA ASN A 51 -7.50 8.79 -6.65
C ASN A 51 -6.00 8.53 -6.83
N ILE A 52 -5.63 7.71 -7.81
CA ILE A 52 -4.24 7.39 -8.15
C ILE A 52 -4.03 7.79 -9.59
N ASP A 53 -3.39 8.92 -9.81
CA ASP A 53 -3.10 9.50 -11.12
C ASP A 53 -1.66 9.97 -11.26
N HIS A 54 -0.86 9.86 -10.20
CA HIS A 54 0.54 10.26 -10.19
C HIS A 54 1.36 9.44 -9.19
N GLN A 55 2.68 9.57 -9.31
CA GLN A 55 3.66 8.98 -8.41
C GLN A 55 4.79 9.96 -8.14
N LEU A 56 5.35 9.91 -6.92
CA LEU A 56 6.50 10.70 -6.54
C LEU A 56 7.78 9.90 -6.75
N LEU A 57 8.70 10.48 -7.48
CA LEU A 57 10.02 9.94 -7.74
C LEU A 57 11.10 10.93 -7.29
N ARG A 58 12.33 10.43 -7.19
CA ARG A 58 13.51 11.25 -6.89
C ARG A 58 14.71 10.77 -7.69
N ASN A 59 15.40 11.70 -8.33
CA ASN A 59 16.66 11.49 -9.03
C ASN A 59 17.77 12.37 -8.44
N GLN A 60 18.85 12.57 -9.16
CA GLN A 60 19.97 13.44 -8.76
C GLN A 60 19.59 14.92 -8.73
N GLU A 61 18.67 15.35 -9.58
CA GLU A 61 18.20 16.73 -9.69
C GLU A 61 17.17 17.08 -8.61
N GLY A 62 16.52 16.07 -8.00
CA GLY A 62 15.57 16.29 -6.91
C GLY A 62 14.31 15.42 -6.99
N TYR A 63 13.22 15.95 -6.44
CA TYR A 63 11.91 15.31 -6.49
C TYR A 63 11.17 15.74 -7.75
N TYR A 64 10.44 14.79 -8.34
CA TYR A 64 9.55 15.05 -9.47
C TYR A 64 8.33 14.14 -9.44
N ILE A 65 7.27 14.58 -10.10
CA ILE A 65 6.03 13.82 -10.26
C ILE A 65 6.02 13.20 -11.65
N GLU A 66 5.69 11.93 -11.71
CA GLU A 66 5.46 11.22 -12.97
C GLU A 66 4.01 10.72 -13.01
N THR A 67 3.33 10.96 -14.11
CA THR A 67 2.02 10.35 -14.39
C THR A 67 2.21 8.91 -14.86
N PRO A 68 1.29 7.99 -14.55
CA PRO A 68 1.41 6.61 -15.01
C PRO A 68 1.45 6.54 -16.55
N LYS A 69 2.41 5.78 -17.07
CA LYS A 69 2.60 5.59 -18.54
C LYS A 69 1.43 4.89 -19.23
N THR A 70 0.57 4.23 -18.47
CA THR A 70 -0.56 3.47 -18.98
C THR A 70 -1.87 3.91 -18.33
N LYS A 71 -2.97 3.84 -19.10
CA LYS A 71 -4.31 4.13 -18.59
C LYS A 71 -4.68 3.29 -17.35
N CYS A 72 -4.14 2.07 -17.23
CA CYS A 72 -4.35 1.21 -16.08
C CYS A 72 -3.71 1.74 -14.79
N GLY A 73 -2.75 2.65 -14.90
CA GLY A 73 -2.12 3.30 -13.74
C GLY A 73 -3.03 4.35 -13.11
N ILE A 74 -3.89 5.00 -13.91
CA ILE A 74 -4.86 5.98 -13.43
C ILE A 74 -6.12 5.23 -13.01
N ARG A 75 -6.45 5.29 -11.73
CA ARG A 75 -7.55 4.51 -11.17
C ARG A 75 -8.04 5.08 -9.83
N LYS A 76 -9.29 4.77 -9.48
CA LYS A 76 -9.82 4.98 -8.14
C LYS A 76 -9.76 3.66 -7.35
N VAL A 77 -9.04 3.66 -6.25
CA VAL A 77 -8.89 2.48 -5.37
C VAL A 77 -9.90 2.60 -4.23
N PRO A 78 -10.76 1.59 -4.03
CA PRO A 78 -11.66 1.57 -2.87
C PRO A 78 -10.88 1.61 -1.56
N MET A 79 -11.36 2.39 -0.61
CA MET A 79 -10.75 2.58 0.70
C MET A 79 -11.58 1.87 1.77
N SER A 80 -10.99 0.90 2.45
CA SER A 80 -11.65 0.26 3.59
C SER A 80 -11.79 1.25 4.76
N GLU A 81 -12.74 1.01 5.66
CA GLU A 81 -12.94 1.83 6.85
C GLU A 81 -11.65 1.96 7.69
N GLU A 82 -10.89 0.86 7.84
CA GLU A 82 -9.61 0.87 8.55
C GLU A 82 -8.57 1.76 7.87
N ALA A 83 -8.48 1.72 6.52
CA ALA A 83 -7.60 2.59 5.76
C ALA A 83 -8.03 4.06 5.90
N GLY A 84 -9.33 4.34 5.83
CA GLY A 84 -9.88 5.68 6.03
C GLY A 84 -9.54 6.26 7.40
N LYS A 85 -9.71 5.47 8.46
CA LYS A 85 -9.30 5.88 9.83
C LYS A 85 -7.78 6.12 9.93
N ALA A 86 -6.95 5.31 9.25
CA ALA A 86 -5.51 5.51 9.22
C ALA A 86 -5.14 6.82 8.50
N PHE A 87 -5.74 7.12 7.34
CA PHE A 87 -5.54 8.40 6.65
C PHE A 87 -5.98 9.60 7.50
N GLN A 88 -7.11 9.51 8.20
CA GLN A 88 -7.55 10.56 9.12
C GLN A 88 -6.52 10.82 10.23
N ARG A 89 -5.91 9.76 10.80
CA ARG A 89 -4.84 9.90 11.79
C ARG A 89 -3.58 10.53 11.19
N VAL A 90 -3.21 10.16 9.97
CA VAL A 90 -2.08 10.77 9.24
C VAL A 90 -2.34 12.27 9.02
N LEU A 91 -3.53 12.65 8.58
CA LEU A 91 -3.91 14.06 8.40
C LEU A 91 -3.85 14.87 9.70
N LYS A 92 -4.32 14.29 10.82
CA LYS A 92 -4.27 14.94 12.14
C LYS A 92 -2.84 15.12 12.66
N ARG A 93 -1.90 14.23 12.31
CA ARG A 93 -0.48 14.31 12.71
C ARG A 93 0.32 15.32 11.88
N LYS A 94 -0.20 15.75 10.74
CA LYS A 94 0.49 16.64 9.83
C LYS A 94 0.76 17.98 10.50
N LYS A 95 2.02 18.27 10.77
CA LYS A 95 2.44 19.62 11.16
C LYS A 95 2.26 20.52 9.94
N THR A 96 1.63 21.68 10.15
CA THR A 96 1.52 22.75 9.16
C THR A 96 2.92 23.27 8.84
N GLY A 97 3.60 22.62 7.88
CA GLY A 97 4.83 23.12 7.30
C GLY A 97 4.52 24.03 6.12
N LYS A 98 5.40 24.95 5.77
CA LYS A 98 5.35 25.68 4.49
C LYS A 98 5.20 24.66 3.39
N GLY A 99 4.04 24.66 2.70
CA GLY A 99 3.68 23.61 1.75
C GLY A 99 4.69 23.54 0.61
N ILE A 100 5.46 22.45 0.56
CA ILE A 100 6.30 22.19 -0.59
C ILE A 100 5.42 21.96 -1.83
N VAL A 101 5.85 22.51 -2.95
CA VAL A 101 5.23 22.29 -4.26
C VAL A 101 6.24 21.55 -5.13
N ILE A 102 5.83 20.44 -5.74
CA ILE A 102 6.64 19.65 -6.67
C ILE A 102 5.76 19.45 -7.92
N ASP A 103 6.21 19.96 -9.05
CA ASP A 103 5.48 19.89 -10.34
C ASP A 103 3.99 20.27 -10.23
N GLY A 104 3.68 21.31 -9.44
CA GLY A 104 2.30 21.78 -9.21
C GLY A 104 1.54 21.06 -8.10
N TYR A 105 2.01 19.89 -7.64
CA TYR A 105 1.39 19.14 -6.54
C TYR A 105 1.81 19.69 -5.20
N ARG A 106 0.85 19.76 -4.27
CA ARG A 106 1.03 20.28 -2.91
C ARG A 106 0.28 19.43 -1.89
N ASN A 107 0.52 19.67 -0.61
CA ASN A 107 -0.20 18.97 0.46
C ASN A 107 0.05 17.45 0.50
N PHE A 108 1.29 17.02 0.19
CA PHE A 108 1.70 15.62 0.33
C PHE A 108 1.42 15.10 1.74
N LEU A 109 0.97 13.85 1.85
CA LEU A 109 0.56 13.25 3.13
C LEU A 109 1.75 12.82 3.98
N PHE A 110 2.78 12.27 3.38
CA PHE A 110 3.89 11.60 4.05
C PHE A 110 5.15 12.45 3.99
N LEU A 111 5.37 13.23 5.03
CA LEU A 111 6.49 14.16 5.13
C LEU A 111 7.50 13.70 6.18
N ASN A 112 8.78 13.95 5.93
CA ASN A 112 9.83 13.79 6.91
C ASN A 112 9.87 14.99 7.89
N GLN A 113 10.81 14.97 8.85
CA GLN A 113 10.95 16.04 9.85
C GLN A 113 11.30 17.41 9.25
N LYS A 114 11.88 17.42 8.05
CA LYS A 114 12.23 18.65 7.30
C LYS A 114 11.09 19.16 6.42
N GLY A 115 9.91 18.53 6.47
CA GLY A 115 8.76 18.90 5.64
C GLY A 115 8.84 18.42 4.18
N MET A 116 9.85 17.61 3.83
CA MET A 116 10.00 17.04 2.49
C MET A 116 9.25 15.71 2.38
N PRO A 117 8.64 15.37 1.21
CA PRO A 117 8.01 14.09 1.01
C PRO A 117 8.98 12.92 1.23
N MET A 118 8.47 11.87 1.87
CA MET A 118 9.23 10.63 2.05
C MET A 118 9.28 9.86 0.73
N THR A 119 10.41 9.20 0.46
CA THR A 119 10.65 8.47 -0.79
C THR A 119 10.49 6.96 -0.62
N ALA A 120 10.39 6.24 -1.75
CA ALA A 120 10.39 4.77 -1.77
C ALA A 120 11.61 4.16 -1.05
N CYS A 121 12.80 4.73 -1.26
CA CYS A 121 14.04 4.29 -0.60
C CYS A 121 13.97 4.48 0.91
N TYR A 122 13.37 5.59 1.37
CA TYR A 122 13.17 5.84 2.79
C TYR A 122 12.30 4.75 3.45
N TYR A 123 11.16 4.42 2.86
CA TYR A 123 10.28 3.36 3.38
C TYR A 123 10.91 1.99 3.33
N THR A 124 11.62 1.66 2.26
CA THR A 124 12.35 0.38 2.15
C THR A 124 13.38 0.23 3.26
N SER A 125 14.15 1.28 3.55
CA SER A 125 15.13 1.30 4.63
C SER A 125 14.47 1.24 6.01
N THR A 126 13.37 1.98 6.20
CA THR A 126 12.61 2.00 7.45
C THR A 126 12.04 0.62 7.78
N LEU A 127 11.37 -0.04 6.82
CA LEU A 127 10.83 -1.39 7.02
C LEU A 127 11.92 -2.40 7.34
N ARG A 128 13.06 -2.35 6.64
CA ARG A 128 14.22 -3.20 6.93
C ARG A 128 14.72 -3.00 8.38
N ASN A 129 14.81 -1.75 8.83
CA ASN A 129 15.27 -1.43 10.18
C ASN A 129 14.24 -1.87 11.25
N ILE A 130 12.94 -1.76 10.97
CA ILE A 130 11.87 -2.27 11.84
C ILE A 130 12.03 -3.78 12.03
N VAL A 131 12.16 -4.53 10.92
CA VAL A 131 12.34 -5.99 10.96
C VAL A 131 13.63 -6.37 11.70
N LYS A 132 14.75 -5.71 11.38
CA LYS A 132 16.04 -5.95 12.05
C LYS A 132 15.92 -5.74 13.57
N LYS A 133 15.23 -4.67 13.98
CA LYS A 133 15.07 -4.37 15.40
C LYS A 133 14.13 -5.36 16.08
N TYR A 134 13.01 -5.74 15.42
CA TYR A 134 12.12 -6.78 15.94
C TYR A 134 12.87 -8.09 16.17
N ASN A 135 13.58 -8.58 15.15
CA ASN A 135 14.30 -9.85 15.20
C ASN A 135 15.44 -9.89 16.23
N LYS A 136 15.89 -8.71 16.69
CA LYS A 136 16.89 -8.65 17.77
C LYS A 136 16.31 -8.99 19.15
N TYR A 137 15.01 -8.79 19.34
CA TYR A 137 14.36 -8.89 20.67
C TYR A 137 13.28 -9.98 20.75
N HIS A 138 13.09 -10.76 19.68
CA HIS A 138 12.07 -11.81 19.60
C HIS A 138 12.68 -13.09 19.04
N ASP A 139 12.33 -14.23 19.65
CA ASP A 139 12.83 -15.55 19.26
C ASP A 139 12.26 -16.00 17.90
N GLU A 140 11.03 -15.59 17.58
CA GLU A 140 10.43 -15.83 16.26
C GLU A 140 10.71 -14.66 15.31
N PRO A 141 11.66 -14.81 14.37
CA PRO A 141 12.03 -13.72 13.51
C PRO A 141 10.96 -13.45 12.43
N LEU A 142 10.68 -12.18 12.19
CA LEU A 142 9.89 -11.76 11.05
C LEU A 142 10.69 -11.98 9.75
N PRO A 143 10.04 -12.40 8.68
CA PRO A 143 10.66 -12.48 7.37
C PRO A 143 11.00 -11.07 6.85
N LYS A 144 11.79 -11.01 5.77
CA LYS A 144 12.06 -9.75 5.09
C LYS A 144 10.74 -9.09 4.67
N ILE A 145 10.50 -7.86 5.11
CA ILE A 145 9.32 -7.06 4.74
C ILE A 145 9.77 -5.89 3.86
N THR A 146 9.13 -5.72 2.71
CA THR A 146 9.34 -4.60 1.79
C THR A 146 7.98 -4.02 1.36
N PRO A 147 7.92 -2.79 0.83
CA PRO A 147 6.66 -2.25 0.29
C PRO A 147 6.03 -3.15 -0.78
N HIS A 148 6.86 -3.82 -1.60
CA HIS A 148 6.37 -4.76 -2.60
C HIS A 148 5.71 -6.00 -1.97
N ILE A 149 6.27 -6.54 -0.88
CA ILE A 149 5.67 -7.64 -0.13
C ILE A 149 4.35 -7.23 0.51
N LEU A 150 4.24 -6.01 1.06
CA LEU A 150 2.98 -5.50 1.60
C LEU A 150 1.89 -5.44 0.52
N ARG A 151 2.23 -4.91 -0.67
CA ARG A 151 1.34 -4.87 -1.82
C ARG A 151 0.97 -6.29 -2.30
N HIS A 152 1.93 -7.21 -2.40
CA HIS A 152 1.68 -8.60 -2.75
C HIS A 152 0.73 -9.26 -1.75
N THR A 153 0.94 -9.04 -0.46
CA THR A 153 0.07 -9.55 0.61
C THR A 153 -1.37 -9.06 0.46
N PHE A 154 -1.57 -7.77 0.16
CA PHE A 154 -2.91 -7.22 -0.12
C PHE A 154 -3.56 -7.94 -1.30
N CYS A 155 -2.84 -8.06 -2.42
CA CYS A 155 -3.33 -8.69 -3.63
C CYS A 155 -3.70 -10.17 -3.40
N THR A 156 -2.82 -10.94 -2.76
CA THR A 156 -3.05 -12.36 -2.44
C THR A 156 -4.24 -12.54 -1.51
N ARG A 157 -4.41 -11.69 -0.49
CA ARG A 157 -5.58 -11.76 0.41
C ARG A 157 -6.90 -11.53 -0.30
N LEU A 158 -6.94 -10.62 -1.28
CA LEU A 158 -8.15 -10.39 -2.07
C LEU A 158 -8.42 -11.55 -3.04
N ALA A 159 -7.37 -12.12 -3.65
CA ALA A 159 -7.49 -13.31 -4.47
C ALA A 159 -8.02 -14.51 -3.67
N GLN A 160 -7.49 -14.75 -2.45
CA GLN A 160 -7.97 -15.81 -1.55
C GLN A 160 -9.42 -15.63 -1.07
N LYS A 161 -9.92 -14.39 -1.10
CA LYS A 161 -11.34 -14.06 -0.84
C LYS A 161 -12.21 -14.13 -2.11
N ASN A 162 -11.71 -14.74 -3.16
CA ASN A 162 -12.41 -14.92 -4.44
C ASN A 162 -12.87 -13.60 -5.09
N MET A 163 -12.09 -12.50 -4.91
CA MET A 163 -12.34 -11.27 -5.64
C MET A 163 -12.25 -11.54 -7.14
N ASN A 164 -13.17 -11.00 -7.94
CA ASN A 164 -13.09 -11.13 -9.39
C ASN A 164 -11.71 -10.67 -9.91
N PRO A 165 -10.99 -11.50 -10.72
CA PRO A 165 -9.64 -11.16 -11.20
C PRO A 165 -9.54 -9.85 -11.97
N LYS A 166 -10.58 -9.46 -12.73
CA LYS A 166 -10.63 -8.19 -13.44
C LYS A 166 -10.71 -6.99 -12.49
N ASN A 167 -11.52 -7.11 -11.44
CA ASN A 167 -11.62 -6.07 -10.40
C ASN A 167 -10.29 -5.94 -9.66
N LEU A 168 -9.65 -7.07 -9.32
CA LEU A 168 -8.34 -7.06 -8.68
C LEU A 168 -7.27 -6.47 -9.60
N GLN A 169 -7.27 -6.81 -10.91
CA GLN A 169 -6.39 -6.20 -11.91
C GLN A 169 -6.53 -4.67 -11.90
N TYR A 170 -7.78 -4.17 -11.92
CA TYR A 170 -8.08 -2.74 -11.91
C TYR A 170 -7.53 -2.06 -10.64
N ILE A 171 -7.88 -2.58 -9.46
CA ILE A 171 -7.43 -2.03 -8.16
C ILE A 171 -5.90 -1.99 -8.08
N MET A 172 -5.23 -3.05 -8.53
CA MET A 172 -3.77 -3.14 -8.52
C MET A 172 -3.11 -2.30 -9.62
N GLY A 173 -3.84 -1.89 -10.66
CA GLY A 173 -3.27 -1.19 -11.82
C GLY A 173 -2.25 -2.07 -12.55
N HIS A 174 -2.55 -3.36 -12.72
CA HIS A 174 -1.72 -4.27 -13.50
C HIS A 174 -2.04 -4.12 -14.99
N SER A 175 -1.02 -3.91 -15.81
CA SER A 175 -1.16 -3.78 -17.26
C SER A 175 -1.59 -5.10 -17.92
N SER A 176 -1.17 -6.23 -17.35
CA SER A 176 -1.54 -7.57 -17.83
C SER A 176 -2.35 -8.32 -16.77
N ILE A 177 -3.44 -8.96 -17.21
CA ILE A 177 -4.27 -9.83 -16.36
C ILE A 177 -3.48 -11.05 -15.86
N MET A 178 -2.50 -11.50 -16.61
CA MET A 178 -1.67 -12.66 -16.25
C MET A 178 -0.95 -12.46 -14.90
N ILE A 179 -0.50 -11.23 -14.62
CA ILE A 179 0.12 -10.90 -13.33
C ILE A 179 -0.87 -11.15 -12.18
N THR A 180 -2.14 -10.87 -12.39
CA THR A 180 -3.19 -11.08 -11.40
C THR A 180 -3.57 -12.56 -11.33
N LEU A 181 -3.76 -13.24 -12.46
CA LEU A 181 -4.17 -14.64 -12.51
C LEU A 181 -3.17 -15.59 -11.87
N ASN A 182 -1.87 -15.30 -11.93
CA ASN A 182 -0.84 -16.07 -11.23
C ASN A 182 -1.07 -16.17 -9.71
N LEU A 183 -1.84 -15.27 -9.12
CA LEU A 183 -2.21 -15.31 -7.69
C LEU A 183 -3.38 -16.27 -7.41
N TYR A 184 -4.14 -16.65 -8.44
CA TYR A 184 -5.24 -17.62 -8.38
C TYR A 184 -4.79 -19.03 -8.78
N ALA A 185 -3.53 -19.21 -9.20
CA ALA A 185 -3.02 -20.45 -9.77
C ALA A 185 -2.91 -21.62 -8.76
N HIS A 186 -3.30 -21.44 -7.51
CA HIS A 186 -3.40 -22.53 -6.53
C HIS A 186 -4.79 -23.20 -6.57
N ALA A 187 -5.27 -23.51 -7.78
CA ALA A 187 -6.47 -24.36 -7.93
C ALA A 187 -6.16 -25.76 -7.39
N SER A 188 -6.89 -26.20 -6.38
CA SER A 188 -6.86 -27.57 -5.88
C SER A 188 -8.10 -28.31 -6.37
N GLN A 189 -7.99 -29.64 -6.56
CA GLN A 189 -9.14 -30.49 -6.90
C GLN A 189 -10.26 -30.35 -5.86
N THR A 190 -9.90 -30.19 -4.58
CA THR A 190 -10.85 -29.97 -3.49
C THR A 190 -11.59 -28.62 -3.65
N GLY A 191 -10.88 -27.55 -4.04
CA GLY A 191 -11.48 -26.24 -4.30
C GLY A 191 -12.45 -26.29 -5.49
N ALA A 192 -12.04 -26.93 -6.59
CA ALA A 192 -12.90 -27.11 -7.77
C ALA A 192 -14.18 -27.89 -7.44
N ASN A 193 -14.08 -28.95 -6.63
CA ASN A 193 -15.25 -29.74 -6.20
C ASN A 193 -16.19 -28.94 -5.29
N MET A 194 -15.67 -28.11 -4.39
CA MET A 194 -16.48 -27.24 -3.54
C MET A 194 -17.21 -26.19 -4.35
N GLU A 195 -16.51 -25.54 -5.29
CA GLU A 195 -17.08 -24.51 -6.14
C GLU A 195 -18.17 -25.08 -7.06
N MET A 196 -17.90 -26.25 -7.69
CA MET A 196 -18.88 -26.92 -8.53
C MET A 196 -20.17 -27.26 -7.74
N ARG A 197 -20.03 -27.79 -6.51
CA ARG A 197 -21.21 -28.08 -5.67
C ARG A 197 -22.03 -26.84 -5.32
N SER A 198 -21.36 -25.68 -5.13
CA SER A 198 -22.07 -24.43 -4.81
C SER A 198 -22.79 -23.81 -6.03
N LEU A 199 -22.34 -24.14 -7.26
CA LEU A 199 -22.94 -23.63 -8.48
C LEU A 199 -24.11 -24.47 -9.02
N ILE A 200 -24.16 -25.76 -8.66
CA ILE A 200 -25.18 -26.69 -9.13
C ILE A 200 -26.21 -27.09 -8.04
N ALA A 201 -26.08 -26.54 -6.83
CA ALA A 201 -27.04 -26.66 -5.74
C ALA A 201 -28.09 -25.55 -5.82
#